data_80fb62eddc4a929e4a685897f84e432d
#
_entry.id   80fb62eddc4a929e4a685897f84e432d
#
_cell.length_a   1.000
_cell.length_b   1.000
_cell.length_c   1.000
_cell.angle_alpha   90.00
_cell.angle_beta   90.00
_cell.angle_gamma   90.00
#
_symmetry.space_group_name_H-M   'P 1'
#
loop_
_entity.id
_entity.type
_entity.pdbx_description
1 polymer ?
#
loop_
_entity_poly.entity_id
_entity_poly.type
_entity_poly.pdbx_seq_one_letter_code
_entity_poly.pdbx_strand_id
1 'polypeptide(L)'
;MARTLPPMSRSLVERRLADVSARLKQLREELAVSDEQLGHLAEAADDARLRSLVSETPLADREHHDAQRHADAMHHHRAEVVDQINRLEQTQDELLDRLMAETRT
;
A
#
# COMPACT_ATOMS: atom_id res chain seq x y z
N MET A 1 27.87 -8.99 -18.25
CA MET A 1 28.29 -9.94 -17.21
C MET A 1 27.15 -10.13 -16.21
N ALA A 2 26.63 -11.34 -16.16
CA ALA A 2 25.63 -11.67 -15.15
C ALA A 2 26.31 -11.65 -13.77
N ARG A 3 25.85 -10.75 -12.90
CA ARG A 3 26.25 -10.78 -11.50
C ARG A 3 25.63 -12.00 -10.86
N THR A 4 26.42 -12.99 -10.60
CA THR A 4 26.03 -14.12 -9.75
C THR A 4 25.94 -13.59 -8.31
N LEU A 5 24.73 -13.48 -7.77
CA LEU A 5 24.56 -13.25 -6.35
C LEU A 5 25.15 -14.44 -5.57
N PRO A 6 25.84 -14.18 -4.47
CA PRO A 6 26.35 -15.28 -3.67
C PRO A 6 25.17 -16.17 -3.22
N PRO A 7 25.36 -17.50 -3.19
CA PRO A 7 24.30 -18.40 -2.75
C PRO A 7 23.94 -18.09 -1.29
N MET A 8 22.65 -17.91 -1.04
CA MET A 8 22.13 -17.75 0.32
C MET A 8 21.91 -19.13 0.93
N SER A 9 22.25 -19.30 2.20
CA SER A 9 21.92 -20.52 2.91
C SER A 9 20.38 -20.68 3.00
N ARG A 10 19.94 -21.92 3.04
CA ARG A 10 18.51 -22.24 3.17
C ARG A 10 17.89 -21.55 4.39
N SER A 11 18.58 -21.56 5.52
CA SER A 11 18.05 -20.96 6.75
C SER A 11 17.93 -19.42 6.63
N LEU A 12 18.82 -18.78 5.88
CA LEU A 12 18.74 -17.36 5.60
C LEU A 12 17.55 -17.05 4.68
N VAL A 13 17.32 -17.85 3.64
CA VAL A 13 16.17 -17.71 2.74
C VAL A 13 14.86 -17.88 3.53
N GLU A 14 14.77 -18.90 4.36
CA GLU A 14 13.60 -19.15 5.20
C GLU A 14 13.33 -17.98 6.15
N ARG A 15 14.37 -17.41 6.75
CA ARG A 15 14.25 -16.25 7.64
C ARG A 15 13.74 -15.02 6.90
N ARG A 16 14.30 -14.76 5.73
CA ARG A 16 13.86 -13.64 4.90
C ARG A 16 12.42 -13.81 4.41
N LEU A 17 12.03 -15.03 4.06
CA LEU A 17 10.65 -15.35 3.71
C LEU A 17 9.70 -15.06 4.87
N ALA A 18 10.08 -15.43 6.09
CA ALA A 18 9.27 -15.13 7.27
C ALA A 18 9.11 -13.62 7.48
N ASP A 19 10.19 -12.85 7.33
CA ASP A 19 10.18 -11.39 7.48
C ASP A 19 9.30 -10.74 6.41
N VAL A 20 9.44 -11.16 5.15
CA VAL A 20 8.64 -10.64 4.04
C VAL A 20 7.16 -10.98 4.25
N SER A 21 6.84 -12.20 4.65
CA SER A 21 5.46 -12.62 4.92
C SER A 21 4.82 -11.81 6.05
N ALA A 22 5.57 -11.54 7.12
CA ALA A 22 5.11 -10.71 8.24
C ALA A 22 4.85 -9.28 7.78
N ARG A 23 5.74 -8.71 6.98
CA ARG A 23 5.57 -7.36 6.45
C ARG A 23 4.39 -7.26 5.48
N LEU A 24 4.19 -8.26 4.63
CA LEU A 24 3.03 -8.33 3.74
C LEU A 24 1.72 -8.35 4.51
N LYS A 25 1.67 -9.11 5.60
CA LYS A 25 0.49 -9.15 6.47
C LYS A 25 0.17 -7.76 7.02
N GLN A 26 1.17 -7.06 7.54
CA GLN A 26 1.01 -5.69 8.06
C GLN A 26 0.53 -4.73 6.98
N LEU A 27 1.11 -4.79 5.79
CA LEU A 27 0.73 -3.91 4.68
C LEU A 27 -0.70 -4.18 4.19
N ARG A 28 -1.12 -5.43 4.17
CA ARG A 28 -2.51 -5.78 3.81
C ARG A 28 -3.51 -5.27 4.82
N GLU A 29 -3.16 -5.30 6.11
CA GLU A 29 -3.98 -4.70 7.18
C GLU A 29 -4.03 -3.18 7.02
N GLU A 30 -2.90 -2.54 6.72
CA GLU A 30 -2.83 -1.11 6.45
C GLU A 30 -3.65 -0.72 5.22
N LEU A 31 -3.63 -1.53 4.17
CA LEU A 31 -4.44 -1.31 2.98
C LEU A 31 -5.94 -1.35 3.30
N ALA A 32 -6.37 -2.32 4.10
CA ALA A 32 -7.77 -2.44 4.52
C ALA A 32 -8.22 -1.21 5.31
N VAL A 33 -7.38 -0.71 6.23
CA VAL A 33 -7.65 0.51 6.99
C VAL A 33 -7.69 1.73 6.06
N SER A 34 -6.75 1.82 5.12
CA SER A 34 -6.72 2.92 4.16
C SER A 34 -7.97 2.94 3.27
N ASP A 35 -8.45 1.78 2.84
CA ASP A 35 -9.69 1.67 2.05
C ASP A 35 -10.90 2.16 2.84
N GLU A 36 -11.00 1.79 4.11
CA GLU A 36 -12.07 2.26 4.99
C GLU A 36 -12.02 3.77 5.19
N GLN A 37 -10.85 4.31 5.50
CA GLN A 37 -10.65 5.75 5.67
C GLN A 37 -10.94 6.52 4.40
N LEU A 38 -10.53 5.98 3.26
CA LEU A 38 -10.79 6.58 1.95
C LEU A 38 -12.28 6.68 1.66
N GLY A 39 -13.06 5.65 2.01
CA GLY A 39 -14.52 5.69 1.89
C GLY A 39 -15.13 6.84 2.68
N HIS A 40 -14.72 7.04 3.93
CA HIS A 40 -15.20 8.13 4.77
C HIS A 40 -14.77 9.50 4.24
N LEU A 41 -13.53 9.63 3.78
CA LEU A 41 -13.03 10.90 3.23
C LEU A 41 -13.69 11.26 1.91
N ALA A 42 -13.99 10.28 1.06
CA ALA A 42 -14.70 10.49 -0.19
C ALA A 42 -16.14 10.97 0.06
N GLU A 43 -16.84 10.38 1.03
CA GLU A 43 -18.17 10.84 1.45
C GLU A 43 -18.13 12.26 1.99
N ALA A 44 -17.13 12.58 2.82
CA ALA A 44 -16.96 13.93 3.36
C ALA A 44 -16.70 14.95 2.26
N ALA A 45 -15.91 14.59 1.25
CA ALA A 45 -15.64 15.44 0.10
C ALA A 45 -16.91 15.68 -0.74
N ASP A 46 -17.71 14.66 -0.98
CA ASP A 46 -18.99 14.77 -1.71
C ASP A 46 -19.97 15.65 -0.95
N ASP A 47 -20.11 15.48 0.37
CA ASP A 47 -20.98 16.30 1.21
C ASP A 47 -20.53 17.77 1.20
N ALA A 48 -19.23 18.02 1.32
CA ALA A 48 -18.69 19.38 1.27
C ALA A 48 -18.89 20.02 -0.10
N ARG A 49 -18.80 19.25 -1.18
CA ARG A 49 -19.08 19.73 -2.54
C ARG A 49 -20.53 20.16 -2.68
N LEU A 50 -21.46 19.35 -2.19
CA LEU A 50 -22.88 19.68 -2.23
C LEU A 50 -23.18 20.95 -1.43
N ARG A 51 -22.62 21.10 -0.24
CA ARG A 51 -22.77 22.32 0.58
C ARG A 51 -22.22 23.56 -0.13
N SER A 52 -21.07 23.41 -0.80
CA SER A 52 -20.47 24.49 -1.58
C SER A 52 -21.38 24.94 -2.72
N LEU A 53 -22.00 24.00 -3.43
CA LEU A 53 -22.94 24.31 -4.52
C LEU A 53 -24.22 25.01 -4.05
N VAL A 54 -24.72 24.66 -2.86
CA VAL A 54 -25.95 25.22 -2.30
C VAL A 54 -25.71 26.56 -1.61
N SER A 55 -24.61 26.64 -0.81
CA SER A 55 -24.36 27.83 0.03
C SER A 55 -23.66 28.96 -0.70
N GLU A 56 -22.88 28.65 -1.73
CA GLU A 56 -22.11 29.63 -2.53
C GLU A 56 -21.27 30.62 -1.68
N THR A 57 -20.76 30.13 -0.54
CA THR A 57 -19.95 30.96 0.35
C THR A 57 -18.46 30.60 0.24
N PRO A 58 -17.55 31.57 0.50
CA PRO A 58 -16.11 31.29 0.54
C PRO A 58 -15.72 30.22 1.56
N LEU A 59 -16.45 30.16 2.71
CA LEU A 59 -16.19 29.14 3.72
C LEU A 59 -16.54 27.74 3.20
N ALA A 60 -17.69 27.58 2.56
CA ALA A 60 -18.11 26.30 1.99
C ALA A 60 -17.16 25.83 0.88
N ASP A 61 -16.66 26.75 0.06
CA ASP A 61 -15.65 26.44 -0.97
C ASP A 61 -14.35 25.95 -0.34
N ARG A 62 -13.92 26.60 0.72
CA ARG A 62 -12.69 26.22 1.45
C ARG A 62 -12.83 24.84 2.08
N GLU A 63 -13.97 24.55 2.70
CA GLU A 63 -14.26 23.25 3.28
C GLU A 63 -14.23 22.15 2.22
N HIS A 64 -14.78 22.41 1.05
CA HIS A 64 -14.73 21.48 -0.08
C HIS A 64 -13.30 21.22 -0.54
N HIS A 65 -12.50 22.26 -0.72
CA HIS A 65 -11.08 22.13 -1.12
C HIS A 65 -10.28 21.34 -0.08
N ASP A 66 -10.50 21.60 1.20
CA ASP A 66 -9.80 20.88 2.28
C ASP A 66 -10.20 19.41 2.33
N ALA A 67 -11.49 19.09 2.20
CA ALA A 67 -11.98 17.73 2.18
C ALA A 67 -11.42 16.96 0.96
N GLN A 68 -11.37 17.60 -0.20
CA GLN A 68 -10.80 17.00 -1.41
C GLN A 68 -9.32 16.72 -1.25
N ARG A 69 -8.55 17.62 -0.65
CA ARG A 69 -7.12 17.40 -0.40
C ARG A 69 -6.88 16.23 0.55
N HIS A 70 -7.72 16.07 1.57
CA HIS A 70 -7.61 14.93 2.48
C HIS A 70 -7.88 13.60 1.74
N ALA A 71 -8.89 13.57 0.90
CA ALA A 71 -9.19 12.38 0.08
C ALA A 71 -8.05 12.07 -0.88
N ASP A 72 -7.49 13.07 -1.55
CA ASP A 72 -6.38 12.92 -2.49
C ASP A 72 -5.12 12.40 -1.78
N ALA A 73 -4.82 12.93 -0.59
CA ALA A 73 -3.67 12.47 0.21
C ALA A 73 -3.83 11.00 0.60
N MET A 74 -5.05 10.57 0.97
CA MET A 74 -5.31 9.17 1.29
C MET A 74 -5.22 8.26 0.08
N HIS A 75 -5.69 8.71 -1.09
CA HIS A 75 -5.50 7.98 -2.36
C HIS A 75 -4.02 7.76 -2.64
N HIS A 76 -3.21 8.78 -2.41
CA HIS A 76 -1.76 8.71 -2.63
C HIS A 76 -1.10 7.71 -1.68
N HIS A 77 -1.47 7.77 -0.39
CA HIS A 77 -1.00 6.81 0.61
C HIS A 77 -1.37 5.37 0.25
N ARG A 78 -2.62 5.16 -0.17
CA ARG A 78 -3.10 3.84 -0.60
C ARG A 78 -2.27 3.30 -1.77
N ALA A 79 -1.99 4.15 -2.76
CA ALA A 79 -1.19 3.77 -3.92
C ALA A 79 0.23 3.35 -3.51
N GLU A 80 0.84 4.04 -2.54
CA GLU A 80 2.16 3.68 -2.01
C GLU A 80 2.14 2.33 -1.30
N VAL A 81 1.10 2.06 -0.51
CA VAL A 81 0.93 0.78 0.18
C VAL A 81 0.79 -0.36 -0.83
N VAL A 82 -0.05 -0.19 -1.85
CA VAL A 82 -0.22 -1.17 -2.93
C VAL A 82 1.10 -1.45 -3.65
N ASP A 83 1.87 -0.41 -3.94
CA ASP A 83 3.17 -0.54 -4.58
C ASP A 83 4.17 -1.32 -3.72
N GLN A 84 4.20 -1.07 -2.42
CA GLN A 84 5.04 -1.84 -1.49
C GLN A 84 4.62 -3.30 -1.43
N ILE A 85 3.32 -3.59 -1.40
CA ILE A 85 2.80 -4.96 -1.43
C ILE A 85 3.28 -5.67 -2.69
N ASN A 86 3.13 -5.05 -3.86
CA ASN A 86 3.54 -5.64 -5.13
C ASN A 86 5.04 -5.97 -5.17
N ARG A 87 5.88 -5.06 -4.67
CA ARG A 87 7.33 -5.29 -4.60
C ARG A 87 7.69 -6.43 -3.66
N LEU A 88 7.04 -6.52 -2.50
CA LEU A 88 7.30 -7.59 -1.55
C LEU A 88 6.79 -8.94 -2.03
N GLU A 89 5.66 -8.98 -2.73
CA GLU A 89 5.18 -10.21 -3.36
C GLU A 89 6.18 -10.72 -4.40
N GLN A 90 6.77 -9.83 -5.18
CA GLN A 90 7.82 -10.17 -6.12
C GLN A 90 9.06 -10.71 -5.42
N THR A 91 9.49 -10.07 -4.32
CA THR A 91 10.59 -10.55 -3.50
C THR A 91 10.28 -11.93 -2.91
N GLN A 92 9.06 -12.13 -2.43
CA GLN A 92 8.61 -13.42 -1.91
C GLN A 92 8.73 -14.52 -2.98
N ASP A 93 8.28 -14.25 -4.19
CA ASP A 93 8.37 -15.20 -5.31
C ASP A 93 9.83 -15.56 -5.62
N GLU A 94 10.72 -14.57 -5.64
CA GLU A 94 12.15 -14.79 -5.88
C GLU A 94 12.78 -15.65 -4.77
N LEU A 95 12.41 -15.41 -3.51
CA LEU A 95 12.91 -16.19 -2.38
C LEU A 95 12.38 -17.63 -2.39
N LEU A 96 11.12 -17.82 -2.78
CA LEU A 96 10.52 -19.15 -2.95
C LEU A 96 11.23 -19.94 -4.06
N ASP A 97 11.53 -19.28 -5.17
CA ASP A 97 12.29 -19.90 -6.27
C ASP A 97 13.68 -20.35 -5.79
N ARG A 98 14.38 -19.53 -5.00
CA ARG A 98 15.67 -19.89 -4.41
C ARG A 98 15.55 -21.09 -3.48
N LEU A 99 14.54 -21.10 -2.61
CA LEU A 99 14.31 -22.19 -1.68
C LEU A 99 14.05 -23.50 -2.42
N MET A 100 13.26 -23.46 -3.48
CA MET A 100 12.99 -24.63 -4.32
C MET A 100 14.23 -25.11 -5.06
N ALA A 101 15.07 -24.21 -5.56
CA ALA A 101 16.33 -24.54 -6.21
C ALA A 101 17.29 -25.24 -5.26
N GLU A 102 17.39 -24.79 -4.01
CA GLU A 102 18.26 -25.40 -2.99
C GLU A 102 17.78 -26.78 -2.54
N THR A 103 16.48 -27.02 -2.54
CA THR A 103 15.92 -28.32 -2.17
C THR A 103 16.09 -29.37 -3.28
N ARG A 104 16.41 -28.97 -4.51
CA ARG A 104 16.65 -29.89 -5.63
C ARG A 104 18.09 -30.41 -5.70
N THR A 105 18.99 -29.85 -4.98
CA THR A 105 20.35 -30.32 -4.85
C THR A 105 20.49 -31.22 -3.64
#